data_43699ed35b14326969b1637a0e3d8f48
#
_entry.id   43699ed35b14326969b1637a0e3d8f48
#
_cell.length_a   1.000
_cell.length_b   1.000
_cell.length_c   1.000
_cell.angle_alpha   90.00
_cell.angle_beta   90.00
_cell.angle_gamma   90.00
#
_symmetry.space_group_name_H-M   'P 1'
#
loop_
_entity.id
_entity.type
_entity.pdbx_description
1 polymer ?
#
loop_
_entity_poly.entity_id
_entity_poly.type
_entity_poly.pdbx_seq_one_letter_code
_entity_poly.pdbx_strand_id
1 'polypeptide(L)'
;YDLEADATIPAEYVLLNHFLGEPEPQLEAKMAKYLRRLQSDRHHGWPLFHDGDLDLSASVKAYYALKFAGDDPEDAHMVRARKAILAHGGAAQTNVFTRITLALFEQVPWRTIPVMPIGIMALPRWSPFNILKVSYWSRTVIAPLLILMSEKPRAANPGKVDIRELFVTAP
;
A
#
# COMPACT_ATOMS: atom_id res chain seq x y z
N TYR A 1 -4.42 10.77 -25.49
CA TYR A 1 -5.28 10.25 -24.43
C TYR A 1 -4.61 10.59 -23.11
N ASP A 2 -5.28 11.40 -22.29
CA ASP A 2 -4.84 11.63 -20.92
C ASP A 2 -5.19 10.38 -20.10
N LEU A 3 -4.16 9.75 -19.52
CA LEU A 3 -4.37 8.61 -18.63
C LEU A 3 -4.75 9.17 -17.26
N GLU A 4 -5.95 8.83 -16.81
CA GLU A 4 -6.36 9.13 -15.44
C GLU A 4 -5.63 8.17 -14.47
N ALA A 5 -5.03 8.74 -13.41
CA ALA A 5 -4.34 7.93 -12.40
C ALA A 5 -5.36 7.06 -11.66
N ASP A 6 -5.02 5.79 -11.44
CA ASP A 6 -5.79 4.95 -10.53
C ASP A 6 -5.60 5.40 -9.07
N ALA A 7 -6.33 4.78 -8.15
CA ALA A 7 -6.27 5.15 -6.73
C ALA A 7 -4.92 4.81 -6.06
N THR A 8 -4.09 3.94 -6.65
CA THR A 8 -2.84 3.51 -6.02
C THR A 8 -1.81 4.63 -6.00
N ILE A 9 -1.70 5.40 -7.09
CA ILE A 9 -0.70 6.46 -7.23
C ILE A 9 -0.88 7.57 -6.18
N PRO A 10 -2.05 8.24 -6.07
CA PRO A 10 -2.25 9.26 -5.03
C PRO A 10 -2.20 8.69 -3.61
N ALA A 11 -2.70 7.47 -3.41
CA ALA A 11 -2.65 6.84 -2.09
C ALA A 11 -1.20 6.55 -1.65
N GLU A 12 -0.37 5.99 -2.53
CA GLU A 12 1.04 5.71 -2.25
C GLU A 12 1.85 7.00 -2.04
N TYR A 13 1.52 8.07 -2.76
CA TYR A 13 2.17 9.37 -2.57
C TYR A 13 1.91 9.93 -1.17
N VAL A 14 0.64 9.93 -0.71
CA VAL A 14 0.30 10.34 0.66
C VAL A 14 1.06 9.49 1.68
N LEU A 15 1.02 8.17 1.52
CA LEU A 15 1.72 7.26 2.43
C LEU A 15 3.24 7.51 2.43
N LEU A 16 3.85 7.77 1.27
CA LEU A 16 5.28 8.08 1.16
C LEU A 16 5.64 9.35 1.93
N ASN A 17 4.87 10.43 1.77
CA ASN A 17 5.14 11.69 2.47
C ASN A 17 5.02 11.52 3.99
N HIS A 18 4.03 10.78 4.45
CA HIS A 18 3.91 10.45 5.87
C HIS A 18 5.04 9.52 6.37
N PHE A 19 5.51 8.59 5.53
CA PHE A 19 6.68 7.78 5.87
C PHE A 19 7.94 8.61 6.02
N LEU A 20 8.16 9.59 5.13
CA LEU A 20 9.30 10.50 5.17
C LEU A 20 9.17 11.57 6.28
N GLY A 21 7.99 11.76 6.85
CA GLY A 21 7.72 12.80 7.83
C GLY A 21 7.56 14.20 7.22
N GLU A 22 7.23 14.26 5.94
CA GLU A 22 7.08 15.50 5.15
C GLU A 22 5.65 15.60 4.55
N PRO A 23 4.58 15.59 5.36
CA PRO A 23 3.23 15.69 4.85
C PRO A 23 2.96 17.04 4.17
N GLU A 24 2.22 17.01 3.06
CA GLU A 24 1.81 18.19 2.29
C GLU A 24 0.27 18.40 2.38
N PRO A 25 -0.27 19.04 3.44
CA PRO A 25 -1.70 19.06 3.71
C PRO A 25 -2.57 19.58 2.55
N GLN A 26 -2.09 20.58 1.81
CA GLN A 26 -2.83 21.15 0.68
C GLN A 26 -2.93 20.18 -0.50
N LEU A 27 -1.88 19.42 -0.78
CA LEU A 27 -1.85 18.44 -1.84
C LEU A 27 -2.62 17.18 -1.42
N GLU A 28 -2.45 16.75 -0.17
CA GLU A 28 -3.19 15.62 0.41
C GLU A 28 -4.71 15.86 0.38
N ALA A 29 -5.17 17.06 0.70
CA ALA A 29 -6.60 17.41 0.59
C ALA A 29 -7.14 17.26 -0.84
N LYS A 30 -6.34 17.62 -1.86
CA LYS A 30 -6.71 17.41 -3.27
C LYS A 30 -6.74 15.93 -3.63
N MET A 31 -5.74 15.16 -3.18
CA MET A 31 -5.66 13.72 -3.39
C MET A 31 -6.81 12.98 -2.70
N ALA A 32 -7.14 13.36 -1.46
CA ALA A 32 -8.28 12.80 -0.74
C ALA A 32 -9.61 13.07 -1.47
N LYS A 33 -9.80 14.29 -1.99
CA LYS A 33 -10.97 14.59 -2.83
C LYS A 33 -11.03 13.73 -4.08
N TYR A 34 -9.88 13.50 -4.71
CA TYR A 34 -9.77 12.63 -5.89
C TYR A 34 -10.07 11.18 -5.54
N LEU A 35 -9.49 10.64 -4.46
CA LEU A 35 -9.74 9.29 -3.98
C LEU A 35 -11.22 9.05 -3.66
N ARG A 36 -11.89 9.99 -2.98
CA ARG A 36 -13.34 9.88 -2.71
C ARG A 36 -14.16 9.85 -4.00
N ARG A 37 -13.76 10.60 -5.05
CA ARG A 37 -14.42 10.59 -6.35
C ARG A 37 -14.25 9.27 -7.09
N LEU A 38 -13.09 8.62 -6.95
CA LEU A 38 -12.79 7.34 -7.60
C LEU A 38 -13.43 6.13 -6.92
N GLN A 39 -13.95 6.29 -5.71
CA GLN A 39 -14.61 5.19 -5.01
C GLN A 39 -15.85 4.75 -5.80
N SER A 40 -15.91 3.47 -6.13
CA SER A 40 -17.01 2.91 -6.92
C SER A 40 -18.30 2.82 -6.12
N ASP A 41 -19.42 3.31 -6.68
CA ASP A 41 -20.75 3.14 -6.10
C ASP A 41 -21.23 1.68 -6.18
N ARG A 42 -20.69 0.88 -7.12
CA ARG A 42 -21.10 -0.52 -7.35
C ARG A 42 -20.58 -1.46 -6.26
N HIS A 43 -19.30 -1.34 -5.89
CA HIS A 43 -18.65 -2.26 -4.95
C HIS A 43 -18.00 -1.55 -3.76
N HIS A 44 -18.09 -0.21 -3.70
CA HIS A 44 -17.64 0.65 -2.60
C HIS A 44 -16.12 0.61 -2.28
N GLY A 45 -15.33 -0.02 -3.13
CA GLY A 45 -13.87 0.00 -3.09
C GLY A 45 -13.30 0.76 -4.28
N TRP A 46 -12.03 0.55 -4.58
CA TRP A 46 -11.31 1.20 -5.68
C TRP A 46 -10.84 0.18 -6.71
N PRO A 47 -11.25 0.35 -7.98
CA PRO A 47 -10.73 -0.45 -9.09
C PRO A 47 -9.39 0.10 -9.59
N LEU A 48 -8.64 -0.70 -10.37
CA LEU A 48 -7.41 -0.27 -11.06
C LEU A 48 -7.67 0.44 -12.39
N PHE A 49 -8.88 0.34 -12.92
CA PHE A 49 -9.29 1.00 -14.18
C PHE A 49 -10.79 1.31 -14.15
N HIS A 50 -11.22 2.21 -15.02
CA HIS A 50 -12.62 2.64 -15.08
C HIS A 50 -13.58 1.45 -15.24
N ASP A 51 -14.63 1.42 -14.41
CA ASP A 51 -15.62 0.34 -14.31
C ASP A 51 -15.05 -1.07 -14.00
N GLY A 52 -13.79 -1.14 -13.57
CA GLY A 52 -13.18 -2.38 -13.12
C GLY A 52 -13.82 -2.94 -11.84
N ASP A 53 -13.44 -4.17 -11.51
CA ASP A 53 -13.81 -4.78 -10.23
C ASP A 53 -12.96 -4.23 -9.09
N LEU A 54 -13.40 -4.44 -7.85
CA LEU A 54 -12.66 -4.03 -6.67
C LEU A 54 -11.27 -4.66 -6.65
N ASP A 55 -10.24 -3.83 -6.61
CA ASP A 55 -8.89 -4.28 -6.24
C ASP A 55 -8.67 -4.08 -4.74
N LEU A 56 -8.39 -5.17 -4.04
CA LEU A 56 -8.25 -5.15 -2.59
C LEU A 56 -7.04 -4.32 -2.15
N SER A 57 -5.93 -4.42 -2.88
CA SER A 57 -4.69 -3.71 -2.56
C SER A 57 -4.82 -2.21 -2.77
N ALA A 58 -5.45 -1.78 -3.87
CA ALA A 58 -5.77 -0.39 -4.12
C ALA A 58 -6.73 0.16 -3.05
N SER A 59 -7.76 -0.62 -2.70
CA SER A 59 -8.77 -0.23 -1.70
C SER A 59 -8.17 -0.04 -0.31
N VAL A 60 -7.29 -0.93 0.14
CA VAL A 60 -6.63 -0.80 1.45
C VAL A 60 -5.70 0.43 1.47
N LYS A 61 -4.93 0.67 0.41
CA LYS A 61 -4.05 1.85 0.31
C LYS A 61 -4.84 3.16 0.28
N ALA A 62 -5.92 3.21 -0.52
CA ALA A 62 -6.79 4.38 -0.60
C ALA A 62 -7.48 4.68 0.75
N TYR A 63 -8.01 3.67 1.41
CA TYR A 63 -8.59 3.81 2.74
C TYR A 63 -7.58 4.37 3.75
N TYR A 64 -6.36 3.83 3.77
CA TYR A 64 -5.31 4.27 4.67
C TYR A 64 -4.87 5.71 4.40
N ALA A 65 -4.71 6.07 3.12
CA ALA A 65 -4.37 7.43 2.72
C ALA A 65 -5.47 8.43 3.11
N LEU A 66 -6.75 8.07 2.99
CA LEU A 66 -7.87 8.90 3.42
C LEU A 66 -7.86 9.13 4.95
N LYS A 67 -7.53 8.10 5.75
CA LYS A 67 -7.35 8.29 7.20
C LYS A 67 -6.21 9.25 7.52
N PHE A 68 -5.08 9.17 6.82
CA PHE A 68 -3.99 10.14 6.97
C PHE A 68 -4.42 11.56 6.58
N ALA A 69 -5.25 11.71 5.56
CA ALA A 69 -5.80 12.98 5.13
C ALA A 69 -6.89 13.54 6.07
N GLY A 70 -7.26 12.80 7.13
CA GLY A 70 -8.18 13.23 8.19
C GLY A 70 -9.61 12.76 8.06
N ASP A 71 -9.91 11.80 7.18
CA ASP A 71 -11.26 11.22 7.08
C ASP A 71 -11.58 10.38 8.31
N ASP A 72 -12.80 10.56 8.86
CA ASP A 72 -13.25 9.76 9.99
C ASP A 72 -13.61 8.33 9.52
N PRO A 73 -13.11 7.27 10.19
CA PRO A 73 -13.50 5.90 9.90
C PRO A 73 -15.02 5.64 9.94
N GLU A 74 -15.78 6.48 10.61
CA GLU A 74 -17.24 6.38 10.69
C GLU A 74 -17.97 7.19 9.60
N ASP A 75 -17.25 7.93 8.76
CA ASP A 75 -17.82 8.54 7.57
C ASP A 75 -18.46 7.50 6.65
N ALA A 76 -19.57 7.85 6.02
CA ALA A 76 -20.37 6.91 5.23
C ALA A 76 -19.55 6.22 4.10
N HIS A 77 -18.65 6.94 3.45
CA HIS A 77 -17.78 6.40 2.41
C HIS A 77 -16.70 5.45 2.98
N MET A 78 -16.16 5.76 4.16
CA MET A 78 -15.18 4.93 4.87
C MET A 78 -15.83 3.64 5.39
N VAL A 79 -17.02 3.74 5.97
CA VAL A 79 -17.79 2.56 6.42
C VAL A 79 -18.10 1.61 5.26
N ARG A 80 -18.50 2.15 4.10
CA ARG A 80 -18.76 1.33 2.90
C ARG A 80 -17.49 0.66 2.41
N ALA A 81 -16.36 1.40 2.33
CA ALA A 81 -15.06 0.85 1.94
C ALA A 81 -14.59 -0.25 2.89
N ARG A 82 -14.67 -0.02 4.21
CA ARG A 82 -14.31 -1.01 5.23
C ARG A 82 -15.09 -2.31 5.05
N LYS A 83 -16.41 -2.24 4.87
CA LYS A 83 -17.25 -3.42 4.63
C LYS A 83 -16.84 -4.16 3.36
N ALA A 84 -16.57 -3.45 2.26
CA ALA A 84 -16.14 -4.03 1.01
C ALA A 84 -14.78 -4.73 1.15
N ILE A 85 -13.80 -4.10 1.80
CA ILE A 85 -12.48 -4.67 2.05
C ILE A 85 -12.59 -5.94 2.92
N LEU A 86 -13.36 -5.91 4.00
CA LEU A 86 -13.55 -7.07 4.87
C LEU A 86 -14.24 -8.24 4.16
N ALA A 87 -15.22 -7.94 3.29
CA ALA A 87 -15.89 -8.97 2.49
C ALA A 87 -14.94 -9.70 1.52
N HIS A 88 -13.82 -9.04 1.13
CA HIS A 88 -12.77 -9.61 0.28
C HIS A 88 -11.58 -10.19 1.08
N GLY A 89 -11.75 -10.44 2.39
CA GLY A 89 -10.75 -11.09 3.23
C GLY A 89 -9.86 -10.13 4.02
N GLY A 90 -10.10 -8.82 3.93
CA GLY A 90 -9.40 -7.80 4.72
C GLY A 90 -7.97 -7.51 4.26
N ALA A 91 -7.29 -6.62 4.98
CA ALA A 91 -5.97 -6.13 4.62
C ALA A 91 -4.87 -7.22 4.59
N ALA A 92 -5.07 -8.34 5.27
CA ALA A 92 -4.14 -9.47 5.26
C ALA A 92 -4.04 -10.18 3.89
N GLN A 93 -5.07 -10.08 3.04
CA GLN A 93 -5.12 -10.73 1.72
C GLN A 93 -4.60 -9.83 0.59
N THR A 94 -4.08 -8.66 0.91
CA THR A 94 -3.47 -7.76 -0.07
C THR A 94 -2.19 -8.36 -0.68
N ASN A 95 -1.77 -7.82 -1.82
CA ASN A 95 -0.52 -8.25 -2.46
C ASN A 95 0.71 -7.95 -1.58
N VAL A 96 1.85 -8.56 -1.94
CA VAL A 96 3.09 -8.43 -1.16
C VAL A 96 3.58 -6.99 -1.04
N PHE A 97 3.43 -6.16 -2.06
CA PHE A 97 3.87 -4.76 -2.05
C PHE A 97 3.05 -3.94 -1.06
N THR A 98 1.73 -4.10 -1.06
CA THR A 98 0.85 -3.45 -0.08
C THR A 98 1.20 -3.91 1.34
N ARG A 99 1.45 -5.21 1.56
CA ARG A 99 1.89 -5.70 2.88
C ARG A 99 3.24 -5.13 3.32
N ILE A 100 4.18 -4.92 2.39
CA ILE A 100 5.43 -4.21 2.70
C ILE A 100 5.12 -2.78 3.16
N THR A 101 4.28 -2.04 2.42
CA THR A 101 3.85 -0.70 2.84
C THR A 101 3.21 -0.72 4.23
N LEU A 102 2.32 -1.67 4.49
CA LEU A 102 1.70 -1.83 5.82
C LEU A 102 2.73 -2.16 6.92
N ALA A 103 3.77 -2.92 6.62
CA ALA A 103 4.84 -3.23 7.58
C ALA A 103 5.73 -2.01 7.88
N LEU A 104 5.95 -1.12 6.90
CA LEU A 104 6.64 0.15 7.12
C LEU A 104 5.91 1.03 8.15
N PHE A 105 4.58 0.94 8.22
CA PHE A 105 3.73 1.63 9.20
C PHE A 105 3.34 0.77 10.40
N GLU A 106 3.99 -0.36 10.62
CA GLU A 106 3.75 -1.30 11.74
C GLU A 106 2.30 -1.85 11.82
N GLN A 107 1.56 -1.82 10.70
CA GLN A 107 0.20 -2.38 10.63
C GLN A 107 0.22 -3.92 10.55
N VAL A 108 1.30 -4.49 10.02
CA VAL A 108 1.55 -5.93 10.00
C VAL A 108 3.00 -6.21 10.40
N PRO A 109 3.28 -7.31 11.07
CA PRO A 109 4.66 -7.67 11.41
C PRO A 109 5.43 -8.13 10.16
N TRP A 110 6.71 -7.75 10.05
CA TRP A 110 7.58 -8.13 8.93
C TRP A 110 7.67 -9.65 8.70
N ARG A 111 7.45 -10.47 9.73
CA ARG A 111 7.42 -11.94 9.63
C ARG A 111 6.33 -12.50 8.70
N THR A 112 5.28 -11.70 8.41
CA THR A 112 4.18 -12.10 7.52
C THR A 112 4.46 -11.84 6.06
N ILE A 113 5.59 -11.22 5.75
CA ILE A 113 6.00 -10.88 4.39
C ILE A 113 7.05 -11.91 3.95
N PRO A 114 6.92 -12.48 2.72
CA PRO A 114 7.97 -13.33 2.17
C PRO A 114 9.28 -12.55 2.06
N VAL A 115 10.31 -12.97 2.78
CA VAL A 115 11.61 -12.29 2.82
C VAL A 115 12.53 -12.89 1.79
N MET A 116 13.06 -12.07 0.89
CA MET A 116 14.23 -12.42 0.07
C MET A 116 15.50 -12.03 0.83
N PRO A 117 16.43 -12.96 1.07
CA PRO A 117 17.65 -12.62 1.79
C PRO A 117 18.54 -11.70 0.95
N ILE A 118 19.07 -10.63 1.54
CA ILE A 118 19.98 -9.69 0.87
C ILE A 118 21.22 -10.38 0.28
N GLY A 119 21.60 -11.52 0.84
CA GLY A 119 22.71 -12.35 0.34
C GLY A 119 22.56 -12.79 -1.13
N ILE A 120 21.38 -12.72 -1.73
CA ILE A 120 21.17 -12.98 -3.16
C ILE A 120 22.00 -12.02 -4.04
N MET A 121 22.29 -10.81 -3.56
CA MET A 121 23.12 -9.84 -4.27
C MET A 121 24.59 -10.25 -4.33
N ALA A 122 25.05 -11.06 -3.38
CA ALA A 122 26.43 -11.54 -3.29
C ALA A 122 26.66 -12.89 -4.01
N LEU A 123 25.62 -13.48 -4.60
CA LEU A 123 25.74 -14.75 -5.30
C LEU A 123 26.65 -14.63 -6.52
N PRO A 124 27.57 -15.60 -6.72
CA PRO A 124 28.48 -15.59 -7.85
C PRO A 124 27.76 -15.76 -9.19
N ARG A 125 28.37 -15.30 -10.29
CA ARG A 125 27.73 -15.30 -11.62
C ARG A 125 27.33 -16.69 -12.14
N TRP A 126 27.94 -17.74 -11.67
CA TRP A 126 27.57 -19.12 -12.03
C TRP A 126 26.31 -19.60 -11.35
N SER A 127 25.90 -18.98 -10.23
CA SER A 127 24.67 -19.35 -9.52
C SER A 127 23.43 -19.15 -10.40
N PRO A 128 22.46 -20.09 -10.41
CA PRO A 128 21.20 -19.93 -11.14
C PRO A 128 20.38 -18.74 -10.62
N PHE A 129 20.51 -18.40 -9.33
CA PHE A 129 19.79 -17.32 -8.67
C PHE A 129 20.56 -15.98 -8.64
N ASN A 130 21.61 -15.83 -9.45
CA ASN A 130 22.35 -14.57 -9.50
C ASN A 130 21.47 -13.44 -10.04
N ILE A 131 21.49 -12.30 -9.35
CA ILE A 131 20.64 -11.14 -9.68
C ILE A 131 20.91 -10.59 -11.10
N LEU A 132 22.09 -10.81 -11.65
CA LEU A 132 22.41 -10.38 -13.02
C LEU A 132 21.70 -11.21 -14.10
N LYS A 133 21.15 -12.37 -13.74
CA LYS A 133 20.34 -13.22 -14.63
C LYS A 133 18.85 -12.80 -14.65
N VAL A 134 18.44 -11.93 -13.74
CA VAL A 134 17.10 -11.36 -13.68
C VAL A 134 17.02 -10.17 -14.64
N SER A 135 15.84 -9.90 -15.20
CA SER A 135 15.65 -8.78 -16.14
C SER A 135 16.04 -7.44 -15.49
N TYR A 136 16.44 -6.48 -16.32
CA TYR A 136 16.80 -5.14 -15.86
C TYR A 136 15.68 -4.51 -15.00
N TRP A 137 14.45 -4.54 -15.50
CA TRP A 137 13.28 -3.99 -14.81
C TRP A 137 13.03 -4.66 -13.45
N SER A 138 13.12 -5.98 -13.38
CA SER A 138 12.96 -6.69 -12.11
C SER A 138 14.06 -6.33 -11.11
N ARG A 139 15.30 -6.10 -11.58
CA ARG A 139 16.41 -5.68 -10.70
C ARG A 139 16.20 -4.30 -10.10
N THR A 140 15.64 -3.36 -10.84
CA THR A 140 15.34 -2.00 -10.34
C THR A 140 14.33 -1.99 -9.20
N VAL A 141 13.47 -3.02 -9.12
CA VAL A 141 12.52 -3.20 -8.02
C VAL A 141 13.09 -4.08 -6.91
N ILE A 142 13.73 -5.20 -7.27
CA ILE A 142 14.22 -6.20 -6.30
C ILE A 142 15.33 -5.61 -5.41
N ALA A 143 16.30 -4.89 -5.98
CA ALA A 143 17.43 -4.39 -5.20
C ALA A 143 17.03 -3.43 -4.07
N PRO A 144 16.20 -2.39 -4.28
CA PRO A 144 15.67 -1.57 -3.20
C PRO A 144 14.84 -2.37 -2.17
N LEU A 145 14.03 -3.32 -2.63
CA LEU A 145 13.22 -4.15 -1.72
C LEU A 145 14.08 -5.03 -0.81
N LEU A 146 15.19 -5.58 -1.30
CA LEU A 146 16.13 -6.35 -0.48
C LEU A 146 16.71 -5.49 0.66
N ILE A 147 17.01 -4.22 0.38
CA ILE A 147 17.49 -3.27 1.40
C ILE A 147 16.39 -3.00 2.41
N LEU A 148 15.18 -2.65 1.95
CA LEU A 148 14.03 -2.40 2.84
C LEU A 148 13.72 -3.60 3.73
N MET A 149 13.77 -4.82 3.19
CA MET A 149 13.52 -6.04 3.95
C MET A 149 14.63 -6.36 4.95
N SER A 150 15.86 -5.91 4.68
CA SER A 150 17.00 -6.07 5.60
C SER A 150 16.94 -5.07 6.73
N GLU A 151 16.75 -3.79 6.40
CA GLU A 151 16.75 -2.68 7.35
C GLU A 151 15.46 -2.59 8.17
N LYS A 152 14.33 -3.02 7.58
CA LYS A 152 12.99 -2.96 8.20
C LYS A 152 12.68 -1.58 8.79
N PRO A 153 12.82 -0.51 8.01
CA PRO A 153 12.58 0.83 8.51
C PRO A 153 11.13 1.00 8.96
N ARG A 154 10.89 1.99 9.81
CA ARG A 154 9.59 2.30 10.39
C ARG A 154 9.22 3.74 10.12
N ALA A 155 7.97 3.97 9.75
CA ALA A 155 7.43 5.31 9.63
C ALA A 155 7.32 5.97 11.01
N ALA A 156 7.57 7.29 11.06
CA ALA A 156 7.43 8.07 12.29
C ALA A 156 5.99 8.03 12.82
N ASN A 157 4.99 8.10 11.93
CA ASN A 157 3.55 8.06 12.21
C ASN A 157 3.15 8.75 13.53
N PRO A 158 3.42 10.07 13.70
CA PRO A 158 3.18 10.77 14.96
C PRO A 158 1.70 10.76 15.38
N GLY A 159 0.79 10.75 14.40
CA GLY A 159 -0.66 10.66 14.62
C GLY A 159 -1.15 9.28 15.02
N LYS A 160 -0.28 8.26 15.04
CA LYS A 160 -0.65 6.86 15.31
C LYS A 160 -1.86 6.38 14.50
N VAL A 161 -1.95 6.82 13.24
CA VAL A 161 -3.01 6.41 12.33
C VAL A 161 -2.82 4.91 12.03
N ASP A 162 -3.84 4.12 12.34
CA ASP A 162 -3.84 2.67 12.11
C ASP A 162 -5.04 2.25 11.26
N ILE A 163 -5.06 1.00 10.82
CA ILE A 163 -6.15 0.40 10.04
C ILE A 163 -6.55 -0.97 10.60
N ARG A 164 -6.49 -1.14 11.91
CA ARG A 164 -6.80 -2.43 12.57
C ARG A 164 -8.18 -2.92 12.22
N GLU A 165 -9.14 -2.01 11.99
CA GLU A 165 -10.49 -2.30 11.57
C GLU A 165 -10.61 -2.97 10.18
N LEU A 166 -9.54 -2.98 9.38
CA LEU A 166 -9.50 -3.66 8.08
C LEU A 166 -9.02 -5.12 8.16
N PHE A 167 -8.70 -5.62 9.34
CA PHE A 167 -8.26 -6.99 9.53
C PHE A 167 -9.40 -7.86 10.06
N VAL A 168 -9.63 -9.00 9.41
CA VAL A 168 -10.60 -10.01 9.87
C VAL A 168 -10.09 -10.71 11.12
N THR A 169 -8.77 -10.95 11.19
CA THR A 169 -8.07 -11.48 12.35
C THR A 169 -6.92 -10.56 12.68
N ALA A 170 -6.71 -10.24 13.94
CA ALA A 170 -5.61 -9.37 14.36
C ALA A 170 -4.27 -9.91 13.82
N PRO A 171 -3.42 -9.05 13.21
CA PRO A 171 -2.16 -9.45 12.61
C PRO A 171 -1.08 -9.85 13.63
#